data_52a1549e573c14a1721a5edb3a466c54
#
_entry.id   52a1549e573c14a1721a5edb3a466c54
#
_cell.length_a   1.000
_cell.length_b   1.000
_cell.length_c   1.000
_cell.angle_alpha   90.00
_cell.angle_beta   90.00
_cell.angle_gamma   90.00
#
_symmetry.space_group_name_H-M   'P 1'
#
loop_
_entity.id
_entity.type
_entity.pdbx_description
1 polymer ?
#
loop_
_entity_poly.entity_id
_entity_poly.type
_entity_poly.pdbx_seq_one_letter_code
_entity_poly.pdbx_strand_id
1 'polypeptide(L)'
;METVVSGIRSTGKLHLGNFYGAVKNFVQMQNEYNCYFFIADYHSLTTHPTPEDLHGNVRQVLVEYLAAGIDPEKATIYVQSDVPEIAELYLYLNMNAYLGELERSTSFKDKVRAHPDNVNAGLLTYPVLMAADILIHKATKVPVGKDQEQHLEMSRTFGNRFNRLYKTEYFPEPFAFNFTEKLVKVPGLDGKGKMGKSEGEGNAVYLSDEPEVIRKKVMRAVSDGGPTEENQQKPEAIQNLFDLMKIVSSADTYDHFDSLYNQCAIRYGDFKKQLAEDMILSTAPIREKINEIARDETYLREVARFGAIKARESASKTIREVRQIIGFKSF
;
A
#
# COMPACT_ATOMS: atom_id res chain seq x y z
N MET A 1 -14.06 0.72 19.68
CA MET A 1 -13.26 1.31 18.60
C MET A 1 -13.67 0.67 17.29
N GLU A 2 -13.80 1.45 16.21
CA GLU A 2 -14.04 0.87 14.89
C GLU A 2 -12.77 0.17 14.38
N THR A 3 -12.96 -0.89 13.61
CA THR A 3 -11.85 -1.69 13.08
C THR A 3 -11.43 -1.20 11.71
N VAL A 4 -10.14 -0.92 11.56
CA VAL A 4 -9.47 -0.57 10.30
C VAL A 4 -8.59 -1.74 9.87
N VAL A 5 -8.70 -2.15 8.61
CA VAL A 5 -7.81 -3.16 8.00
C VAL A 5 -7.17 -2.58 6.77
N SER A 6 -5.87 -2.75 6.65
CA SER A 6 -5.13 -2.45 5.42
C SER A 6 -3.87 -3.29 5.32
N GLY A 7 -3.34 -3.42 4.11
CA GLY A 7 -2.13 -4.18 3.88
C GLY A 7 -1.33 -3.69 2.70
N ILE A 8 -0.03 -3.99 2.72
CA ILE A 8 0.87 -3.72 1.60
C ILE A 8 1.45 -5.05 1.10
N ARG A 9 1.48 -5.22 -0.22
CA ARG A 9 2.08 -6.40 -0.86
C ARG A 9 3.58 -6.47 -0.55
N SER A 10 4.06 -7.68 -0.26
CA SER A 10 5.48 -7.97 -0.06
C SER A 10 6.24 -7.99 -1.39
N THR A 11 6.33 -6.85 -2.05
CA THR A 11 7.05 -6.70 -3.33
C THR A 11 8.39 -5.98 -3.20
N GLY A 12 8.98 -5.98 -2.01
CA GLY A 12 10.24 -5.34 -1.67
C GLY A 12 10.07 -3.95 -1.06
N LYS A 13 11.12 -3.13 -1.13
CA LYS A 13 11.24 -1.81 -0.50
C LYS A 13 10.04 -0.90 -0.73
N LEU A 14 9.66 -0.13 0.28
CA LEU A 14 8.64 0.91 0.15
C LEU A 14 9.25 2.18 -0.45
N HIS A 15 8.56 2.77 -1.40
CA HIS A 15 8.92 4.06 -1.98
C HIS A 15 8.10 5.21 -1.38
N LEU A 16 8.49 6.47 -1.65
CA LEU A 16 7.76 7.64 -1.15
C LEU A 16 6.27 7.60 -1.44
N GLY A 17 5.86 7.02 -2.59
CA GLY A 17 4.45 6.82 -2.92
C GLY A 17 3.71 5.91 -1.94
N ASN A 18 4.35 4.82 -1.47
CA ASN A 18 3.77 3.97 -0.44
C ASN A 18 3.70 4.70 0.92
N PHE A 19 4.76 5.44 1.26
CA PHE A 19 4.83 6.15 2.53
C PHE A 19 3.77 7.25 2.62
N TYR A 20 3.78 8.22 1.71
CA TYR A 20 2.84 9.34 1.75
C TYR A 20 1.42 8.95 1.35
N GLY A 21 1.26 7.93 0.50
CA GLY A 21 -0.05 7.46 0.04
C GLY A 21 -0.77 6.53 1.02
N ALA A 22 -0.03 5.82 1.90
CA ALA A 22 -0.63 4.84 2.80
C ALA A 22 -0.03 4.84 4.20
N VAL A 23 1.28 4.55 4.36
CA VAL A 23 1.89 4.23 5.65
C VAL A 23 1.80 5.40 6.64
N LYS A 24 1.99 6.63 6.17
CA LYS A 24 1.84 7.84 7.00
C LYS A 24 0.44 7.95 7.62
N ASN A 25 -0.60 7.55 6.87
CA ASN A 25 -1.96 7.49 7.38
C ASN A 25 -2.13 6.37 8.43
N PHE A 26 -1.50 5.21 8.22
CA PHE A 26 -1.53 4.10 9.20
C PHE A 26 -0.98 4.53 10.55
N VAL A 27 0.14 5.28 10.55
CA VAL A 27 0.75 5.85 11.76
C VAL A 27 -0.20 6.79 12.51
N GLN A 28 -1.05 7.51 11.80
CA GLN A 28 -2.06 8.37 12.44
C GLN A 28 -3.24 7.56 12.96
N MET A 29 -3.77 6.65 12.15
CA MET A 29 -4.94 5.82 12.47
C MET A 29 -4.75 4.95 13.72
N GLN A 30 -3.55 4.47 13.98
CA GLN A 30 -3.26 3.58 15.13
C GLN A 30 -3.58 4.19 16.49
N ASN A 31 -3.73 5.51 16.58
CA ASN A 31 -4.06 6.20 17.83
C ASN A 31 -5.58 6.30 18.07
N GLU A 32 -6.40 6.10 17.04
CA GLU A 32 -7.85 6.36 17.09
C GLU A 32 -8.70 5.11 16.80
N TYR A 33 -8.12 4.11 16.12
CA TYR A 33 -8.82 2.93 15.62
C TYR A 33 -8.17 1.64 16.12
N ASN A 34 -8.96 0.55 16.08
CA ASN A 34 -8.42 -0.80 16.23
C ASN A 34 -7.84 -1.25 14.88
N CYS A 35 -6.53 -1.09 14.70
CA CYS A 35 -5.88 -1.26 13.42
C CYS A 35 -5.24 -2.64 13.25
N TYR A 36 -5.49 -3.25 12.09
CA TYR A 36 -4.85 -4.45 11.59
C TYR A 36 -4.09 -4.10 10.31
N PHE A 37 -2.76 -4.05 10.37
CA PHE A 37 -1.91 -3.77 9.22
C PHE A 37 -1.12 -5.01 8.85
N PHE A 38 -1.43 -5.58 7.69
CA PHE A 38 -0.82 -6.84 7.28
C PHE A 38 0.16 -6.68 6.11
N ILE A 39 1.11 -7.61 6.06
CA ILE A 39 2.02 -7.79 4.95
C ILE A 39 1.44 -8.88 4.05
N ALA A 40 1.01 -8.50 2.85
CA ALA A 40 0.19 -9.31 1.96
C ALA A 40 1.05 -10.26 1.11
N ASP A 41 1.56 -11.31 1.71
CA ASP A 41 2.42 -12.30 1.07
C ASP A 41 1.64 -13.30 0.20
N TYR A 42 0.43 -13.75 0.59
CA TYR A 42 -0.43 -14.53 -0.30
C TYR A 42 -0.74 -13.80 -1.61
N HIS A 43 -1.03 -12.50 -1.54
CA HIS A 43 -1.25 -11.69 -2.75
C HIS A 43 -0.02 -11.62 -3.64
N SER A 44 1.18 -11.74 -3.08
CA SER A 44 2.43 -11.72 -3.82
C SER A 44 2.67 -13.00 -4.62
N LEU A 45 2.05 -14.12 -4.24
CA LEU A 45 2.17 -15.38 -4.97
C LEU A 45 1.65 -15.32 -6.41
N THR A 46 0.78 -14.36 -6.73
CA THR A 46 0.28 -14.16 -8.09
C THR A 46 1.38 -13.81 -9.11
N THR A 47 2.55 -13.40 -8.65
CA THR A 47 3.73 -13.06 -9.47
C THR A 47 4.84 -14.09 -9.38
N HIS A 48 4.62 -15.21 -8.68
CA HIS A 48 5.54 -16.34 -8.52
C HIS A 48 6.96 -15.91 -8.07
N PRO A 49 7.11 -15.18 -6.94
CA PRO A 49 8.43 -14.83 -6.41
C PRO A 49 9.19 -16.09 -5.99
N THR A 50 10.52 -16.02 -5.98
CA THR A 50 11.31 -17.08 -5.36
C THR A 50 11.07 -17.13 -3.83
N PRO A 51 11.31 -18.24 -3.15
CA PRO A 51 11.18 -18.33 -1.69
C PRO A 51 12.03 -17.28 -0.96
N GLU A 52 13.25 -17.07 -1.44
CA GLU A 52 14.20 -16.10 -0.89
C GLU A 52 13.69 -14.66 -1.06
N ASP A 53 13.19 -14.32 -2.25
CA ASP A 53 12.61 -13.00 -2.53
C ASP A 53 11.35 -12.76 -1.69
N LEU A 54 10.46 -13.75 -1.58
CA LEU A 54 9.25 -13.63 -0.79
C LEU A 54 9.57 -13.34 0.67
N HIS A 55 10.45 -14.15 1.28
CA HIS A 55 10.88 -13.98 2.66
C HIS A 55 11.60 -12.64 2.88
N GLY A 56 12.54 -12.30 2.01
CA GLY A 56 13.28 -11.04 2.06
C GLY A 56 12.36 -9.83 1.94
N ASN A 57 11.38 -9.90 1.04
CA ASN A 57 10.41 -8.81 0.84
C ASN A 57 9.45 -8.65 2.02
N VAL A 58 8.97 -9.75 2.62
CA VAL A 58 8.14 -9.70 3.84
C VAL A 58 8.90 -9.03 4.97
N ARG A 59 10.13 -9.49 5.21
CA ARG A 59 11.03 -8.92 6.21
C ARG A 59 11.26 -7.42 5.98
N GLN A 60 11.54 -7.04 4.74
CA GLN A 60 11.79 -5.63 4.39
C GLN A 60 10.58 -4.73 4.68
N VAL A 61 9.37 -5.18 4.32
CA VAL A 61 8.13 -4.41 4.60
C VAL A 61 7.91 -4.28 6.11
N LEU A 62 8.17 -5.34 6.90
CA LEU A 62 8.05 -5.29 8.36
C LEU A 62 8.98 -4.24 8.96
N VAL A 63 10.26 -4.25 8.56
CA VAL A 63 11.26 -3.26 9.00
C VAL A 63 10.80 -1.85 8.66
N GLU A 64 10.32 -1.63 7.44
CA GLU A 64 9.92 -0.30 6.97
C GLU A 64 8.61 0.18 7.60
N TYR A 65 7.67 -0.72 7.95
CA TYR A 65 6.50 -0.39 8.74
C TYR A 65 6.88 0.17 10.12
N LEU A 66 7.76 -0.54 10.82
CA LEU A 66 8.24 -0.14 12.15
C LEU A 66 9.06 1.16 12.09
N ALA A 67 9.95 1.26 11.10
CA ALA A 67 10.78 2.46 10.90
C ALA A 67 9.94 3.70 10.54
N ALA A 68 8.84 3.51 9.83
CA ALA A 68 7.90 4.58 9.50
C ALA A 68 7.06 5.05 10.71
N GLY A 69 7.09 4.30 11.82
CA GLY A 69 6.43 4.68 13.08
C GLY A 69 5.13 3.93 13.38
N ILE A 70 4.86 2.81 12.68
CA ILE A 70 3.78 1.92 13.12
C ILE A 70 4.25 1.21 14.39
N ASP A 71 3.48 1.39 15.45
CA ASP A 71 3.77 0.91 16.80
C ASP A 71 3.04 -0.43 17.04
N PRO A 72 3.77 -1.55 17.28
CA PRO A 72 3.17 -2.86 17.48
C PRO A 72 2.38 -2.98 18.79
N GLU A 73 2.52 -2.02 19.71
CA GLU A 73 1.69 -1.96 20.93
C GLU A 73 0.30 -1.35 20.64
N LYS A 74 0.22 -0.47 19.63
CA LYS A 74 -1.01 0.25 19.25
C LYS A 74 -1.76 -0.43 18.11
N ALA A 75 -1.04 -0.95 17.12
CA ALA A 75 -1.60 -1.62 15.96
C ALA A 75 -1.19 -3.09 15.90
N THR A 76 -2.04 -3.94 15.37
CA THR A 76 -1.71 -5.34 15.08
C THR A 76 -1.01 -5.42 13.74
N ILE A 77 0.31 -5.68 13.75
CA ILE A 77 1.13 -5.88 12.56
C ILE A 77 1.37 -7.37 12.36
N TYR A 78 0.98 -7.94 11.23
CA TYR A 78 1.15 -9.37 11.00
C TYR A 78 1.44 -9.70 9.53
N VAL A 79 2.01 -10.88 9.32
CA VAL A 79 2.17 -11.47 7.98
C VAL A 79 0.88 -12.23 7.66
N GLN A 80 0.32 -12.02 6.48
CA GLN A 80 -0.97 -12.60 6.08
C GLN A 80 -0.98 -14.13 6.21
N SER A 81 0.10 -14.80 5.80
CA SER A 81 0.23 -16.26 5.88
C SER A 81 0.32 -16.81 7.31
N ASP A 82 0.67 -15.99 8.29
CA ASP A 82 0.67 -16.38 9.70
C ASP A 82 -0.75 -16.48 10.28
N VAL A 83 -1.77 -16.12 9.52
CA VAL A 83 -3.20 -16.18 9.88
C VAL A 83 -3.94 -17.09 8.89
N PRO A 84 -3.81 -18.44 9.01
CA PRO A 84 -4.38 -19.39 8.07
C PRO A 84 -5.91 -19.32 7.97
N GLU A 85 -6.57 -18.76 8.96
CA GLU A 85 -8.01 -18.49 8.98
C GLU A 85 -8.46 -17.60 7.80
N ILE A 86 -7.57 -16.75 7.29
CA ILE A 86 -7.82 -15.94 6.08
C ILE A 86 -8.02 -16.85 4.86
N ALA A 87 -7.15 -17.84 4.70
CA ALA A 87 -7.25 -18.79 3.57
C ALA A 87 -8.54 -19.64 3.67
N GLU A 88 -8.98 -19.97 4.87
CA GLU A 88 -10.23 -20.67 5.07
C GLU A 88 -11.43 -19.79 4.72
N LEU A 89 -11.46 -18.54 5.19
CA LEU A 89 -12.54 -17.60 4.81
C LEU A 89 -12.54 -17.33 3.31
N TYR A 90 -11.36 -17.15 2.70
CA TYR A 90 -11.23 -17.01 1.26
C TYR A 90 -11.88 -18.19 0.52
N LEU A 91 -11.65 -19.44 0.97
CA LEU A 91 -12.28 -20.61 0.37
C LEU A 91 -13.81 -20.50 0.42
N TYR A 92 -14.39 -20.15 1.57
CA TYR A 92 -15.85 -20.03 1.73
C TYR A 92 -16.44 -18.92 0.87
N LEU A 93 -15.80 -17.77 0.81
CA LEU A 93 -16.24 -16.67 -0.04
C LEU A 93 -16.08 -16.99 -1.52
N ASN A 94 -15.02 -17.72 -1.90
CA ASN A 94 -14.77 -18.12 -3.26
C ASN A 94 -15.84 -19.07 -3.81
N MET A 95 -16.40 -19.97 -2.96
CA MET A 95 -17.54 -20.82 -3.33
C MET A 95 -18.82 -20.03 -3.66
N ASN A 96 -18.88 -18.77 -3.23
CA ASN A 96 -20.01 -17.86 -3.45
C ASN A 96 -19.69 -16.74 -4.46
N ALA A 97 -18.46 -16.67 -4.99
CA ALA A 97 -18.06 -15.68 -5.99
C ALA A 97 -18.46 -16.18 -7.39
N TYR A 98 -19.19 -15.34 -8.13
CA TYR A 98 -19.60 -15.70 -9.49
C TYR A 98 -18.51 -15.36 -10.50
N LEU A 99 -18.19 -16.34 -11.37
CA LEU A 99 -17.13 -16.22 -12.39
C LEU A 99 -17.27 -14.94 -13.21
N GLY A 100 -18.47 -14.64 -13.72
CA GLY A 100 -18.69 -13.45 -14.54
C GLY A 100 -18.55 -12.12 -13.78
N GLU A 101 -18.61 -12.10 -12.46
CA GLU A 101 -18.29 -10.89 -11.64
C GLU A 101 -16.78 -10.70 -11.58
N LEU A 102 -16.04 -11.79 -11.33
CA LEU A 102 -14.59 -11.77 -11.25
C LEU A 102 -13.95 -11.36 -12.59
N GLU A 103 -14.42 -11.92 -13.69
CA GLU A 103 -13.94 -11.60 -15.05
C GLU A 103 -14.23 -10.16 -15.48
N ARG A 104 -15.27 -9.53 -14.93
CA ARG A 104 -15.59 -8.13 -15.21
C ARG A 104 -14.72 -7.14 -14.45
N SER A 105 -13.97 -7.57 -13.44
CA SER A 105 -13.07 -6.70 -12.69
C SER A 105 -12.07 -6.00 -13.63
N THR A 106 -11.96 -4.68 -13.51
CA THR A 106 -11.00 -3.87 -14.30
C THR A 106 -9.57 -4.29 -13.99
N SER A 107 -9.26 -4.53 -12.72
CA SER A 107 -7.92 -4.95 -12.29
C SER A 107 -7.51 -6.32 -12.87
N PHE A 108 -8.44 -7.25 -13.03
CA PHE A 108 -8.17 -8.52 -13.71
C PHE A 108 -7.84 -8.30 -15.17
N LYS A 109 -8.67 -7.53 -15.89
CA LYS A 109 -8.47 -7.20 -17.30
C LYS A 109 -7.14 -6.52 -17.57
N ASP A 110 -6.77 -5.57 -16.72
CA ASP A 110 -5.51 -4.83 -16.84
C ASP A 110 -4.29 -5.73 -16.59
N LYS A 111 -4.36 -6.63 -15.60
CA LYS A 111 -3.30 -7.61 -15.33
C LYS A 111 -3.15 -8.64 -16.46
N VAL A 112 -4.25 -9.11 -17.04
CA VAL A 112 -4.23 -9.99 -18.20
C VAL A 112 -3.56 -9.31 -19.40
N ARG A 113 -3.85 -8.02 -19.63
CA ARG A 113 -3.21 -7.25 -20.71
C ARG A 113 -1.71 -7.03 -20.47
N ALA A 114 -1.33 -6.72 -19.22
CA ALA A 114 0.06 -6.44 -18.85
C ALA A 114 0.95 -7.71 -18.84
N HIS A 115 0.38 -8.86 -18.49
CA HIS A 115 1.10 -10.12 -18.32
C HIS A 115 0.31 -11.29 -18.91
N PRO A 116 0.14 -11.37 -20.24
CA PRO A 116 -0.71 -12.38 -20.91
C PRO A 116 -0.21 -13.81 -20.68
N ASP A 117 1.10 -13.98 -20.45
CA ASP A 117 1.72 -15.30 -20.23
C ASP A 117 1.59 -15.82 -18.78
N ASN A 118 1.10 -14.99 -17.85
CA ASN A 118 0.90 -15.37 -16.45
C ASN A 118 -0.53 -15.10 -15.98
N VAL A 119 -1.52 -15.59 -16.72
CA VAL A 119 -2.94 -15.51 -16.34
C VAL A 119 -3.29 -16.72 -15.50
N ASN A 120 -3.21 -16.59 -14.19
CA ASN A 120 -3.49 -17.67 -13.24
C ASN A 120 -4.78 -17.42 -12.44
N ALA A 121 -5.30 -18.47 -11.78
CA ALA A 121 -6.52 -18.38 -10.98
C ALA A 121 -6.43 -17.35 -9.84
N GLY A 122 -5.23 -17.17 -9.25
CA GLY A 122 -5.02 -16.18 -8.20
C GLY A 122 -5.24 -14.74 -8.68
N LEU A 123 -4.94 -14.42 -9.95
CA LEU A 123 -5.26 -13.12 -10.53
C LEU A 123 -6.76 -12.89 -10.67
N LEU A 124 -7.52 -13.94 -11.01
CA LEU A 124 -8.97 -13.89 -11.14
C LEU A 124 -9.64 -13.74 -9.77
N THR A 125 -9.21 -14.54 -8.79
CA THR A 125 -9.83 -14.62 -7.45
C THR A 125 -9.21 -13.65 -6.44
N TYR A 126 -8.26 -12.82 -6.86
CA TYR A 126 -7.64 -11.78 -6.03
C TYR A 126 -8.64 -10.93 -5.24
N PRO A 127 -9.79 -10.47 -5.81
CA PRO A 127 -10.75 -9.67 -5.06
C PRO A 127 -11.42 -10.44 -3.91
N VAL A 128 -11.53 -11.75 -4.06
CA VAL A 128 -12.11 -12.62 -3.01
C VAL A 128 -11.14 -12.77 -1.84
N LEU A 129 -9.83 -12.90 -2.12
CA LEU A 129 -8.80 -12.92 -1.08
C LEU A 129 -8.76 -11.58 -0.32
N MET A 130 -8.82 -10.45 -1.03
CA MET A 130 -8.90 -9.13 -0.39
C MET A 130 -10.16 -8.99 0.46
N ALA A 131 -11.30 -9.52 0.02
CA ALA A 131 -12.50 -9.54 0.84
C ALA A 131 -12.34 -10.37 2.11
N ALA A 132 -11.63 -11.51 2.03
CA ALA A 132 -11.32 -12.32 3.21
C ALA A 132 -10.45 -11.57 4.21
N ASP A 133 -9.39 -10.84 3.75
CA ASP A 133 -8.56 -10.00 4.61
C ASP A 133 -9.37 -8.96 5.39
N ILE A 134 -10.36 -8.36 4.75
CA ILE A 134 -11.19 -7.31 5.34
C ILE A 134 -12.24 -7.91 6.29
N LEU A 135 -12.96 -8.93 5.82
CA LEU A 135 -14.11 -9.50 6.53
C LEU A 135 -13.70 -10.38 7.71
N ILE A 136 -12.49 -10.96 7.70
CA ILE A 136 -12.00 -11.81 8.79
C ILE A 136 -11.95 -11.06 10.14
N HIS A 137 -11.64 -9.77 10.09
CA HIS A 137 -11.60 -8.88 11.25
C HIS A 137 -12.86 -8.02 11.41
N LYS A 138 -13.90 -8.27 10.59
CA LYS A 138 -15.15 -7.48 10.56
C LYS A 138 -14.86 -5.97 10.42
N ALA A 139 -13.89 -5.62 9.59
CA ALA A 139 -13.50 -4.23 9.41
C ALA A 139 -14.63 -3.42 8.75
N THR A 140 -14.88 -2.24 9.31
CA THR A 140 -15.84 -1.26 8.76
C THR A 140 -15.14 -0.16 7.97
N LYS A 141 -13.84 0.04 8.18
CA LYS A 141 -13.04 1.08 7.53
C LYS A 141 -11.84 0.48 6.83
N VAL A 142 -11.66 0.80 5.56
CA VAL A 142 -10.55 0.31 4.75
C VAL A 142 -9.88 1.49 4.05
N PRO A 143 -8.65 1.86 4.45
CA PRO A 143 -7.92 2.94 3.80
C PRO A 143 -7.43 2.47 2.43
N VAL A 144 -8.13 2.87 1.39
CA VAL A 144 -7.82 2.49 0.00
C VAL A 144 -7.84 3.69 -0.93
N GLY A 145 -6.99 3.64 -1.95
CA GLY A 145 -7.04 4.58 -3.05
C GLY A 145 -8.25 4.33 -3.98
N LYS A 146 -8.55 5.30 -4.82
CA LYS A 146 -9.66 5.20 -5.80
C LYS A 146 -9.55 3.97 -6.71
N ASP A 147 -8.34 3.55 -7.03
CA ASP A 147 -8.06 2.36 -7.84
C ASP A 147 -8.47 1.05 -7.16
N GLN A 148 -8.69 1.04 -5.84
CA GLN A 148 -9.12 -0.11 -5.07
C GLN A 148 -10.62 -0.06 -4.68
N GLU A 149 -11.35 1.00 -5.03
CA GLU A 149 -12.77 1.15 -4.68
C GLU A 149 -13.62 0.01 -5.25
N GLN A 150 -13.30 -0.48 -6.45
CA GLN A 150 -14.00 -1.62 -7.06
C GLN A 150 -13.80 -2.90 -6.24
N HIS A 151 -12.61 -3.16 -5.72
CA HIS A 151 -12.37 -4.34 -4.88
C HIS A 151 -13.11 -4.25 -3.55
N LEU A 152 -13.22 -3.04 -2.99
CA LEU A 152 -13.99 -2.82 -1.78
C LEU A 152 -15.49 -3.02 -2.02
N GLU A 153 -16.00 -2.59 -3.18
CA GLU A 153 -17.38 -2.88 -3.63
C GLU A 153 -17.62 -4.39 -3.74
N MET A 154 -16.66 -5.12 -4.31
CA MET A 154 -16.73 -6.57 -4.39
C MET A 154 -16.70 -7.21 -3.00
N SER A 155 -15.92 -6.68 -2.05
CA SER A 155 -15.89 -7.15 -0.66
C SER A 155 -17.26 -6.99 0.02
N ARG A 156 -17.95 -5.86 -0.18
CA ARG A 156 -19.35 -5.66 0.24
C ARG A 156 -20.28 -6.68 -0.39
N THR A 157 -20.13 -6.89 -1.70
CA THR A 157 -20.95 -7.85 -2.45
C THR A 157 -20.81 -9.26 -1.90
N PHE A 158 -19.60 -9.72 -1.60
CA PHE A 158 -19.37 -11.06 -1.05
C PHE A 158 -19.89 -11.18 0.38
N GLY A 159 -19.67 -10.20 1.24
CA GLY A 159 -20.21 -10.16 2.61
C GLY A 159 -21.74 -10.17 2.63
N ASN A 160 -22.37 -9.31 1.84
CA ASN A 160 -23.82 -9.23 1.72
C ASN A 160 -24.45 -10.49 1.11
N ARG A 161 -23.74 -11.12 0.17
CA ARG A 161 -24.18 -12.40 -0.41
C ARG A 161 -24.13 -13.50 0.64
N PHE A 162 -23.08 -13.59 1.45
CA PHE A 162 -22.99 -14.51 2.57
C PHE A 162 -24.15 -14.28 3.55
N ASN A 163 -24.36 -13.03 3.98
CA ASN A 163 -25.44 -12.68 4.92
C ASN A 163 -26.80 -13.09 4.38
N ARG A 164 -27.09 -12.83 3.11
CA ARG A 164 -28.36 -13.21 2.48
C ARG A 164 -28.53 -14.72 2.34
N LEU A 165 -27.48 -15.44 1.94
CA LEU A 165 -27.50 -16.89 1.72
C LEU A 165 -27.84 -17.63 3.02
N TYR A 166 -27.22 -17.21 4.11
CA TYR A 166 -27.38 -17.83 5.42
C TYR A 166 -28.39 -17.10 6.32
N LYS A 167 -29.13 -16.11 5.80
CA LYS A 167 -30.16 -15.34 6.52
C LYS A 167 -29.65 -14.75 7.84
N THR A 168 -28.52 -14.09 7.79
CA THR A 168 -27.81 -13.47 8.93
C THR A 168 -27.37 -12.06 8.59
N GLU A 169 -27.01 -11.26 9.59
CA GLU A 169 -26.34 -9.96 9.45
C GLU A 169 -24.92 -10.03 10.02
N TYR A 170 -24.18 -11.05 9.63
CA TYR A 170 -22.91 -11.40 10.27
C TYR A 170 -21.74 -10.49 9.84
N PHE A 171 -21.55 -10.27 8.54
CA PHE A 171 -20.50 -9.41 8.04
C PHE A 171 -21.00 -7.98 7.89
N PRO A 172 -20.30 -7.00 8.51
CA PRO A 172 -20.59 -5.58 8.28
C PRO A 172 -20.16 -5.17 6.87
N GLU A 173 -20.69 -4.07 6.39
CA GLU A 173 -20.23 -3.46 5.15
C GLU A 173 -18.94 -2.65 5.38
N PRO A 174 -17.84 -2.93 4.66
CA PRO A 174 -16.65 -2.12 4.72
C PRO A 174 -16.79 -0.88 3.83
N PHE A 175 -16.31 0.26 4.32
CA PHE A 175 -16.32 1.54 3.58
C PHE A 175 -14.91 2.04 3.32
N ALA A 176 -14.72 2.69 2.17
CA ALA A 176 -13.49 3.41 1.89
C ALA A 176 -13.29 4.52 2.94
N PHE A 177 -12.11 4.56 3.51
CA PHE A 177 -11.79 5.51 4.56
C PHE A 177 -10.46 6.19 4.27
N ASN A 178 -10.46 7.50 4.25
CA ASN A 178 -9.25 8.30 4.17
C ASN A 178 -9.14 9.13 5.44
N PHE A 179 -8.05 8.98 6.17
CA PHE A 179 -7.79 9.76 7.39
C PHE A 179 -7.59 11.25 7.08
N THR A 180 -7.08 11.56 5.89
CA THR A 180 -6.93 12.92 5.40
C THR A 180 -7.88 13.18 4.24
N GLU A 181 -8.37 14.41 4.10
CA GLU A 181 -9.31 14.80 3.03
C GLU A 181 -8.79 14.53 1.61
N LYS A 182 -7.46 14.44 1.42
CA LYS A 182 -6.85 14.14 0.13
C LYS A 182 -5.74 13.10 0.29
N LEU A 183 -5.89 11.96 -0.38
CA LEU A 183 -4.76 11.05 -0.61
C LEU A 183 -3.69 11.77 -1.42
N VAL A 184 -2.47 11.76 -0.90
CA VAL A 184 -1.32 12.34 -1.60
C VAL A 184 -0.92 11.41 -2.73
N LYS A 185 -1.18 11.83 -3.97
CA LYS A 185 -0.64 11.14 -5.15
C LYS A 185 0.81 11.59 -5.31
N VAL A 186 1.74 10.67 -5.13
CA VAL A 186 3.18 10.92 -5.32
C VAL A 186 3.54 10.57 -6.76
N PRO A 187 3.95 11.56 -7.58
CA PRO A 187 4.32 11.30 -8.97
C PRO A 187 5.67 10.56 -9.09
N GLY A 188 5.85 9.87 -10.21
CA GLY A 188 7.11 9.24 -10.58
C GLY A 188 8.14 10.24 -11.12
N LEU A 189 9.41 9.81 -11.15
CA LEU A 189 10.52 10.61 -11.69
C LEU A 189 10.63 10.51 -13.23
N ASP A 190 9.91 9.58 -13.85
CA ASP A 190 9.87 9.37 -15.31
C ASP A 190 8.98 10.40 -16.05
N GLY A 191 8.36 11.31 -15.32
CA GLY A 191 7.47 12.33 -15.85
C GLY A 191 6.07 11.84 -16.22
N LYS A 192 5.73 10.59 -15.86
CA LYS A 192 4.44 9.98 -16.18
C LYS A 192 3.81 9.35 -14.93
N GLY A 193 2.51 9.57 -14.75
CA GLY A 193 1.74 8.86 -13.75
C GLY A 193 2.23 8.95 -12.30
N LYS A 194 1.97 7.91 -11.52
CA LYS A 194 2.35 7.81 -10.09
C LYS A 194 3.68 7.07 -9.91
N MET A 195 4.38 7.38 -8.83
CA MET A 195 5.57 6.63 -8.43
C MET A 195 5.22 5.15 -8.22
N GLY A 196 5.95 4.27 -8.87
CA GLY A 196 5.71 2.83 -8.81
C GLY A 196 6.92 2.03 -9.27
N LYS A 197 6.98 0.76 -8.85
CA LYS A 197 8.07 -0.17 -9.18
C LYS A 197 7.98 -0.71 -10.61
N SER A 198 6.77 -0.81 -11.16
CA SER A 198 6.50 -1.34 -12.50
C SER A 198 7.09 -0.50 -13.62
N GLU A 199 7.35 0.79 -13.36
CA GLU A 199 7.87 1.74 -14.33
C GLU A 199 9.42 1.81 -14.36
N GLY A 200 10.09 0.87 -13.65
CA GLY A 200 11.54 0.75 -13.58
C GLY A 200 12.18 1.36 -12.32
N GLU A 201 13.39 0.89 -12.00
CA GLU A 201 14.12 1.28 -10.77
C GLU A 201 14.41 2.79 -10.66
N GLY A 202 14.50 3.49 -11.78
CA GLY A 202 14.77 4.94 -11.83
C GLY A 202 13.55 5.81 -11.52
N ASN A 203 12.33 5.27 -11.58
CA ASN A 203 11.09 6.02 -11.39
C ASN A 203 10.74 6.27 -9.91
N ALA A 204 11.27 5.47 -8.99
CA ALA A 204 10.89 5.53 -7.58
C ALA A 204 12.07 5.84 -6.66
N VAL A 205 11.84 6.70 -5.66
CA VAL A 205 12.73 6.91 -4.51
C VAL A 205 12.23 6.06 -3.36
N TYR A 206 13.08 5.15 -2.87
CA TYR A 206 12.77 4.25 -1.77
C TYR A 206 13.16 4.86 -0.42
N LEU A 207 12.46 4.49 0.64
CA LEU A 207 12.74 4.98 1.99
C LEU A 207 14.14 4.58 2.48
N SER A 208 14.64 3.46 2.00
CA SER A 208 15.99 2.94 2.30
C SER A 208 17.06 3.35 1.30
N ASP A 209 16.76 4.21 0.31
CA ASP A 209 17.78 4.67 -0.64
C ASP A 209 18.82 5.55 0.06
N GLU A 210 20.09 5.28 -0.19
CA GLU A 210 21.18 6.11 0.28
C GLU A 210 21.16 7.49 -0.39
N PRO A 211 21.70 8.56 0.26
CA PRO A 211 21.67 9.93 -0.26
C PRO A 211 22.15 10.06 -1.70
N GLU A 212 23.24 9.38 -2.05
CA GLU A 212 23.81 9.43 -3.40
C GLU A 212 22.89 8.79 -4.45
N VAL A 213 22.15 7.74 -4.05
CA VAL A 213 21.18 7.09 -4.94
C VAL A 213 20.00 8.04 -5.20
N ILE A 214 19.51 8.72 -4.16
CA ILE A 214 18.44 9.73 -4.30
C ILE A 214 18.88 10.85 -5.23
N ARG A 215 20.07 11.43 -5.00
CA ARG A 215 20.62 12.49 -5.86
C ARG A 215 20.68 12.04 -7.32
N LYS A 216 21.24 10.84 -7.57
CA LYS A 216 21.36 10.30 -8.92
C LYS A 216 20.01 10.12 -9.61
N LYS A 217 19.00 9.60 -8.88
CA LYS A 217 17.64 9.41 -9.42
C LYS A 217 16.98 10.75 -9.74
N VAL A 218 16.99 11.71 -8.81
CA VAL A 218 16.35 13.01 -8.99
C VAL A 218 17.02 13.83 -10.09
N MET A 219 18.36 13.80 -10.17
CA MET A 219 19.08 14.50 -11.26
C MET A 219 18.76 13.94 -12.64
N ARG A 220 18.39 12.67 -12.75
CA ARG A 220 17.98 12.01 -14.00
C ARG A 220 16.50 12.15 -14.32
N ALA A 221 15.70 12.71 -13.40
CA ALA A 221 14.28 12.90 -13.62
C ALA A 221 14.01 13.70 -14.91
N VAL A 222 12.91 13.34 -15.58
CA VAL A 222 12.56 13.98 -16.86
C VAL A 222 12.27 15.46 -16.67
N SER A 223 12.83 16.30 -17.55
CA SER A 223 12.56 17.73 -17.64
C SER A 223 12.68 18.19 -19.09
N ASP A 224 12.09 19.34 -19.40
CA ASP A 224 12.15 19.99 -20.72
C ASP A 224 13.25 21.07 -20.79
N GLY A 225 13.13 21.96 -21.78
CA GLY A 225 14.07 23.08 -21.97
C GLY A 225 13.79 24.31 -21.09
N GLY A 226 12.74 24.27 -20.29
CA GLY A 226 12.27 25.41 -19.46
C GLY A 226 11.15 26.21 -20.09
N PRO A 227 10.46 27.08 -19.30
CA PRO A 227 9.39 27.94 -19.78
C PRO A 227 9.93 28.99 -20.77
N THR A 228 9.16 29.28 -21.80
CA THR A 228 9.49 30.26 -22.84
C THR A 228 8.72 31.57 -22.72
N GLU A 229 7.66 31.58 -21.88
CA GLU A 229 6.84 32.74 -21.58
C GLU A 229 6.45 32.78 -20.09
N GLU A 230 6.22 34.00 -19.57
CA GLU A 230 5.85 34.17 -18.18
C GLU A 230 4.52 33.47 -17.87
N ASN A 231 4.46 32.83 -16.68
CA ASN A 231 3.28 32.08 -16.21
C ASN A 231 2.85 30.92 -17.14
N GLN A 232 3.78 30.40 -17.95
CA GLN A 232 3.50 29.24 -18.79
C GLN A 232 3.00 28.06 -17.95
N GLN A 233 1.97 27.38 -18.44
CA GLN A 233 1.50 26.15 -17.80
C GLN A 233 2.61 25.09 -17.77
N LYS A 234 2.85 24.51 -16.59
CA LYS A 234 3.84 23.44 -16.43
C LYS A 234 3.41 22.20 -17.21
N PRO A 235 4.25 21.64 -18.09
CA PRO A 235 4.03 20.32 -18.67
C PRO A 235 3.99 19.24 -17.57
N GLU A 236 3.34 18.11 -17.84
CA GLU A 236 3.10 17.04 -16.84
C GLU A 236 4.38 16.63 -16.10
N ALA A 237 5.48 16.41 -16.81
CA ALA A 237 6.75 16.02 -16.20
C ALA A 237 7.29 17.07 -15.23
N ILE A 238 7.15 18.35 -15.56
CA ILE A 238 7.58 19.46 -14.69
C ILE A 238 6.61 19.61 -13.51
N GLN A 239 5.30 19.55 -13.76
CA GLN A 239 4.31 19.58 -12.69
C GLN A 239 4.56 18.46 -11.68
N ASN A 240 4.89 17.25 -12.12
CA ASN A 240 5.24 16.12 -11.26
C ASN A 240 6.42 16.43 -10.33
N LEU A 241 7.46 17.10 -10.82
CA LEU A 241 8.61 17.50 -9.99
C LEU A 241 8.22 18.59 -8.98
N PHE A 242 7.37 19.53 -9.35
CA PHE A 242 6.82 20.54 -8.42
C PHE A 242 5.90 19.90 -7.38
N ASP A 243 5.08 18.92 -7.75
CA ASP A 243 4.24 18.17 -6.82
C ASP A 243 5.09 17.37 -5.82
N LEU A 244 6.21 16.78 -6.25
CA LEU A 244 7.20 16.15 -5.36
C LEU A 244 7.81 17.16 -4.40
N MET A 245 8.23 18.34 -4.90
CA MET A 245 8.76 19.40 -4.07
C MET A 245 7.74 19.86 -3.01
N LYS A 246 6.47 19.99 -3.37
CA LYS A 246 5.39 20.34 -2.43
C LYS A 246 5.20 19.32 -1.31
N ILE A 247 5.56 18.06 -1.54
CA ILE A 247 5.45 16.98 -0.55
C ILE A 247 6.61 16.99 0.43
N VAL A 248 7.84 17.28 -0.03
CA VAL A 248 9.07 17.08 0.74
C VAL A 248 9.76 18.36 1.18
N SER A 249 9.48 19.48 0.53
CA SER A 249 10.13 20.77 0.78
C SER A 249 9.27 21.72 1.64
N SER A 250 9.87 22.80 2.13
CA SER A 250 9.12 23.90 2.77
C SER A 250 8.28 24.68 1.74
N ALA A 251 7.24 25.36 2.22
CA ALA A 251 6.43 26.24 1.37
C ALA A 251 7.31 27.33 0.71
N ASP A 252 8.22 27.95 1.47
CA ASP A 252 9.13 28.99 0.96
C ASP A 252 10.02 28.48 -0.18
N THR A 253 10.52 27.24 -0.07
CA THR A 253 11.34 26.61 -1.14
C THR A 253 10.49 26.38 -2.39
N TYR A 254 9.29 25.87 -2.22
CA TYR A 254 8.36 25.67 -3.34
C TYR A 254 8.03 27.01 -4.03
N ASP A 255 7.63 28.02 -3.25
CA ASP A 255 7.24 29.35 -3.77
C ASP A 255 8.41 30.04 -4.49
N HIS A 256 9.62 29.88 -3.99
CA HIS A 256 10.84 30.37 -4.65
C HIS A 256 10.99 29.78 -6.05
N PHE A 257 10.97 28.47 -6.19
CA PHE A 257 11.14 27.84 -7.50
C PHE A 257 9.92 28.01 -8.41
N ASP A 258 8.73 28.09 -7.86
CA ASP A 258 7.52 28.40 -8.63
C ASP A 258 7.59 29.82 -9.23
N SER A 259 8.05 30.80 -8.45
CA SER A 259 8.30 32.17 -8.93
C SER A 259 9.35 32.19 -10.03
N LEU A 260 10.47 31.48 -9.88
CA LEU A 260 11.50 31.39 -10.90
C LEU A 260 10.98 30.75 -12.20
N TYR A 261 10.13 29.73 -12.08
CA TYR A 261 9.49 29.13 -13.25
C TYR A 261 8.61 30.14 -13.99
N ASN A 262 7.72 30.83 -13.24
CA ASN A 262 6.78 31.80 -13.78
C ASN A 262 7.47 33.00 -14.42
N GLN A 263 8.70 33.33 -14.03
CA GLN A 263 9.54 34.43 -14.57
C GLN A 263 10.50 33.95 -15.68
N CYS A 264 10.40 32.70 -16.14
CA CYS A 264 11.34 32.09 -17.12
C CYS A 264 12.80 32.11 -16.65
N ALA A 265 13.04 32.14 -15.35
CA ALA A 265 14.37 32.21 -14.72
C ALA A 265 14.83 30.91 -14.07
N ILE A 266 13.99 29.86 -14.11
CA ILE A 266 14.32 28.57 -13.47
C ILE A 266 15.52 27.90 -14.12
N ARG A 267 16.40 27.35 -13.28
CA ARG A 267 17.47 26.43 -13.67
C ARG A 267 17.16 25.06 -13.11
N TYR A 268 16.77 24.12 -13.96
CA TYR A 268 16.39 22.76 -13.50
C TYR A 268 17.52 22.02 -12.78
N GLY A 269 18.78 22.34 -13.04
CA GLY A 269 19.90 21.80 -12.29
C GLY A 269 19.84 22.18 -10.80
N ASP A 270 19.54 23.44 -10.49
CA ASP A 270 19.45 23.94 -9.11
C ASP A 270 18.16 23.46 -8.45
N PHE A 271 17.04 23.49 -9.17
CA PHE A 271 15.75 22.93 -8.73
C PHE A 271 15.88 21.45 -8.33
N LYS A 272 16.45 20.60 -9.20
CA LYS A 272 16.63 19.17 -8.94
C LYS A 272 17.60 18.90 -7.80
N LYS A 273 18.66 19.70 -7.65
CA LYS A 273 19.56 19.59 -6.50
C LYS A 273 18.81 19.86 -5.19
N GLN A 274 18.05 20.96 -5.12
CA GLN A 274 17.26 21.28 -3.94
C GLN A 274 16.24 20.18 -3.63
N LEU A 275 15.49 19.73 -4.65
CA LEU A 275 14.53 18.64 -4.49
C LEU A 275 15.18 17.36 -3.96
N ALA A 276 16.38 17.02 -4.43
CA ALA A 276 17.12 15.86 -3.97
C ALA A 276 17.52 15.98 -2.49
N GLU A 277 18.04 17.14 -2.08
CA GLU A 277 18.42 17.38 -0.69
C GLU A 277 17.21 17.35 0.24
N ASP A 278 16.08 17.93 -0.16
CA ASP A 278 14.86 17.91 0.63
C ASP A 278 14.29 16.47 0.74
N MET A 279 14.35 15.65 -0.31
CA MET A 279 14.02 14.23 -0.25
C MET A 279 14.93 13.46 0.70
N ILE A 280 16.24 13.74 0.67
CA ILE A 280 17.23 13.11 1.55
C ILE A 280 16.91 13.44 3.00
N LEU A 281 16.66 14.72 3.31
CA LEU A 281 16.31 15.18 4.64
C LEU A 281 15.00 14.59 5.15
N SER A 282 13.96 14.53 4.29
CA SER A 282 12.66 13.99 4.66
C SER A 282 12.69 12.47 4.92
N THR A 283 13.58 11.74 4.25
CA THR A 283 13.72 10.27 4.40
C THR A 283 14.76 9.87 5.44
N ALA A 284 15.69 10.76 5.81
CA ALA A 284 16.79 10.45 6.73
C ALA A 284 16.35 9.79 8.04
N PRO A 285 15.35 10.32 8.78
CA PRO A 285 14.95 9.73 10.06
C PRO A 285 14.40 8.30 9.89
N ILE A 286 13.70 8.03 8.78
CA ILE A 286 13.15 6.70 8.49
C ILE A 286 14.27 5.75 8.08
N ARG A 287 15.19 6.19 7.22
CA ARG A 287 16.34 5.40 6.79
C ARG A 287 17.24 4.99 7.95
N GLU A 288 17.52 5.91 8.88
CA GLU A 288 18.29 5.60 10.10
C GLU A 288 17.61 4.52 10.93
N LYS A 289 16.29 4.62 11.15
CA LYS A 289 15.52 3.60 11.84
C LYS A 289 15.47 2.27 11.09
N ILE A 290 15.37 2.28 9.74
CA ILE A 290 15.45 1.07 8.93
C ILE A 290 16.79 0.34 9.21
N ASN A 291 17.91 1.09 9.20
CA ASN A 291 19.23 0.54 9.43
C ASN A 291 19.42 0.01 10.87
N GLU A 292 18.78 0.62 11.85
CA GLU A 292 18.76 0.17 13.24
C GLU A 292 17.94 -1.10 13.41
N ILE A 293 16.66 -1.06 13.03
CA ILE A 293 15.69 -2.15 13.22
C ILE A 293 16.09 -3.40 12.42
N ALA A 294 16.64 -3.21 11.22
CA ALA A 294 17.08 -4.31 10.37
C ALA A 294 18.21 -5.18 10.99
N ARG A 295 18.86 -4.72 12.06
CA ARG A 295 19.91 -5.47 12.77
C ARG A 295 19.36 -6.35 13.90
N ASP A 296 18.12 -6.13 14.32
CA ASP A 296 17.50 -6.83 15.44
C ASP A 296 16.49 -7.88 14.96
N GLU A 297 17.02 -9.04 14.56
CA GLU A 297 16.18 -10.18 14.12
C GLU A 297 15.28 -10.72 15.24
N THR A 298 15.69 -10.59 16.49
CA THR A 298 14.89 -11.04 17.64
C THR A 298 13.66 -10.18 17.78
N TYR A 299 13.83 -8.88 17.75
CA TYR A 299 12.71 -7.91 17.79
C TYR A 299 11.74 -8.11 16.63
N LEU A 300 12.24 -8.26 15.40
CA LEU A 300 11.38 -8.49 14.23
C LEU A 300 10.53 -9.75 14.38
N ARG A 301 11.13 -10.86 14.85
CA ARG A 301 10.40 -12.12 15.10
C ARG A 301 9.36 -11.97 16.21
N GLU A 302 9.67 -11.25 17.27
CA GLU A 302 8.74 -11.01 18.37
C GLU A 302 7.54 -10.19 17.91
N VAL A 303 7.77 -9.10 17.16
CA VAL A 303 6.70 -8.27 16.59
C VAL A 303 5.80 -9.11 15.67
N ALA A 304 6.37 -9.84 14.71
CA ALA A 304 5.60 -10.67 13.79
C ALA A 304 4.78 -11.73 14.55
N ARG A 305 5.41 -12.46 15.49
CA ARG A 305 4.75 -13.49 16.30
C ARG A 305 3.62 -12.92 17.15
N PHE A 306 3.84 -11.79 17.82
CA PHE A 306 2.83 -11.17 18.68
C PHE A 306 1.65 -10.63 17.85
N GLY A 307 1.95 -10.00 16.71
CA GLY A 307 0.93 -9.56 15.76
C GLY A 307 0.09 -10.72 15.21
N ALA A 308 0.74 -11.83 14.84
CA ALA A 308 0.05 -13.03 14.39
C ALA A 308 -0.88 -13.60 15.46
N ILE A 309 -0.47 -13.66 16.73
CA ILE A 309 -1.31 -14.11 17.84
C ILE A 309 -2.55 -13.23 17.96
N LYS A 310 -2.39 -11.90 18.03
CA LYS A 310 -3.52 -10.96 18.11
C LYS A 310 -4.46 -11.07 16.92
N ALA A 311 -3.91 -11.15 15.70
CA ALA A 311 -4.69 -11.27 14.47
C ALA A 311 -5.47 -12.59 14.46
N ARG A 312 -4.85 -13.71 14.89
CA ARG A 312 -5.51 -15.02 14.97
C ARG A 312 -6.60 -15.09 16.05
N GLU A 313 -6.49 -14.37 17.15
CA GLU A 313 -7.57 -14.28 18.14
C GLU A 313 -8.86 -13.76 17.50
N SER A 314 -8.76 -12.66 16.73
CA SER A 314 -9.91 -12.11 15.99
C SER A 314 -10.37 -13.05 14.87
N ALA A 315 -9.43 -13.55 14.06
CA ALA A 315 -9.72 -14.40 12.91
C ALA A 315 -10.36 -15.74 13.29
N SER A 316 -9.80 -16.41 14.29
CA SER A 316 -10.33 -17.70 14.78
C SER A 316 -11.73 -17.58 15.38
N LYS A 317 -12.06 -16.43 16.00
CA LYS A 317 -13.43 -16.16 16.43
C LYS A 317 -14.36 -16.08 15.22
N THR A 318 -13.97 -15.29 14.22
CA THR A 318 -14.76 -15.13 12.99
C THR A 318 -14.97 -16.47 12.29
N ILE A 319 -13.91 -17.27 12.12
CA ILE A 319 -14.02 -18.59 11.44
C ILE A 319 -14.92 -19.55 12.21
N ARG A 320 -14.83 -19.63 13.54
CA ARG A 320 -15.73 -20.47 14.34
C ARG A 320 -17.21 -20.09 14.13
N GLU A 321 -17.51 -18.81 14.17
CA GLU A 321 -18.86 -18.30 13.97
C GLU A 321 -19.34 -18.55 12.53
N VAL A 322 -18.48 -18.33 11.52
CA VAL A 322 -18.77 -18.63 10.12
C VAL A 322 -19.05 -20.12 9.90
N ARG A 323 -18.24 -21.01 10.48
CA ARG A 323 -18.47 -22.47 10.42
C ARG A 323 -19.83 -22.87 11.01
N GLN A 324 -20.23 -22.27 12.14
CA GLN A 324 -21.53 -22.50 12.73
C GLN A 324 -22.67 -22.01 11.83
N ILE A 325 -22.54 -20.83 11.24
CA ILE A 325 -23.54 -20.25 10.32
C ILE A 325 -23.68 -21.13 9.06
N ILE A 326 -22.57 -21.61 8.47
CA ILE A 326 -22.57 -22.52 7.32
C ILE A 326 -23.18 -23.88 7.68
N GLY A 327 -23.08 -24.31 8.94
CA GLY A 327 -23.61 -25.58 9.42
C GLY A 327 -22.56 -26.69 9.53
N PHE A 328 -21.27 -26.36 9.56
CA PHE A 328 -20.24 -27.35 9.86
C PHE A 328 -20.33 -27.78 11.34
N LYS A 329 -20.46 -29.08 11.55
CA LYS A 329 -20.52 -29.68 12.88
C LYS A 329 -19.36 -30.65 13.06
N SER A 330 -18.72 -30.61 14.24
CA SER A 330 -17.84 -31.69 14.65
C SER A 330 -18.65 -32.94 14.95
N PHE A 331 -18.16 -34.05 14.47
CA PHE A 331 -18.73 -35.37 14.78
C PHE A 331 -18.08 -35.92 16.03
#